data_24994f860fffcdfcf9127fa88634b600
#
_entry.id   24994f860fffcdfcf9127fa88634b600
#
_cell.length_a   1.000
_cell.length_b   1.000
_cell.length_c   1.000
_cell.angle_alpha   90.00
_cell.angle_beta   90.00
_cell.angle_gamma   90.00
#
_symmetry.space_group_name_H-M   'P 1'
#
loop_
_entity.id
_entity.type
_entity.pdbx_description
1 polymer ?
#
loop_
_entity_poly.entity_id
_entity_poly.type
_entity_poly.pdbx_seq_one_letter_code
_entity_poly.pdbx_strand_id
1 'polypeptide(L)'
;MARKDLLKSVMGGTVQSKSGSERSSYAMRGASKSMKVSIDSLAENSKRLLEGETIIQIDTDLIDVSFINDRLSGDDDAFDELKSSIAASGQDTPVLLRPHPEASGRYMIVFGHRRVRVARALARPVRAVVKDMDDVAHVLAQGQENTARADLSFIEKALFAKNLRNHGQDKDIVQQALTIDGTLLSRMLSVAGTVPEHLIEAIGPAKQVGRDRWEDFKKLMTEKANVKAADRILATDGFDQLDSDTKFEILHSKVAEAGRVPKRRSAKAAPAKRTWTAGKGRIKGVVGRAGRAYNISLTSKDSAGFGEFLSENLDQLYADYLAQSEETSTP
;
A
#
# COMPACT_ATOMS: atom_id res chain seq x y z
N MET A 1 47.67 51.88 8.28
CA MET A 1 48.23 50.61 8.84
C MET A 1 47.30 50.11 9.90
N ALA A 2 47.07 48.83 9.97
CA ALA A 2 46.27 48.08 10.96
C ALA A 2 44.80 47.82 10.64
N ARG A 3 44.55 46.77 9.90
CA ARG A 3 43.32 45.95 9.88
C ARG A 3 43.64 44.53 9.39
N LYS A 4 44.56 43.84 10.01
CA LYS A 4 45.00 42.48 9.60
C LYS A 4 44.94 41.40 10.72
N ASP A 5 44.53 41.73 11.92
CA ASP A 5 44.60 40.82 13.07
C ASP A 5 43.26 40.32 13.66
N LEU A 6 42.12 40.59 13.00
CA LEU A 6 40.82 40.16 13.52
C LEU A 6 40.39 38.72 13.13
N LEU A 7 41.17 38.04 12.27
CA LEU A 7 40.85 36.68 11.79
C LEU A 7 41.68 35.56 12.42
N LYS A 8 42.63 35.88 13.31
CA LYS A 8 43.49 34.87 13.96
C LYS A 8 42.94 34.31 15.27
N SER A 9 41.89 34.92 15.83
CA SER A 9 41.32 34.48 17.10
C SER A 9 40.22 33.41 17.01
N VAL A 10 39.81 32.97 15.82
CA VAL A 10 38.73 31.99 15.64
C VAL A 10 39.25 30.57 15.30
N MET A 11 40.56 30.39 15.13
CA MET A 11 41.12 29.09 14.71
C MET A 11 42.05 28.45 15.76
N GLY A 12 41.72 28.52 17.02
CA GLY A 12 42.56 27.86 18.03
C GLY A 12 41.83 27.56 19.32
N GLY A 13 41.10 26.49 19.35
CA GLY A 13 40.43 26.04 20.59
C GLY A 13 39.94 24.59 20.47
N THR A 14 40.87 23.64 20.56
CA THR A 14 40.58 22.24 20.84
C THR A 14 40.01 22.09 22.25
N VAL A 15 38.74 21.74 22.39
CA VAL A 15 38.23 21.14 23.63
C VAL A 15 37.40 19.91 23.24
N GLN A 16 37.91 18.77 23.61
CA GLN A 16 37.21 17.50 23.62
C GLN A 16 36.05 17.56 24.60
N SER A 17 34.82 17.30 24.11
CA SER A 17 33.76 16.73 24.95
C SER A 17 32.93 15.78 24.07
N LYS A 18 33.02 14.50 24.37
CA LYS A 18 32.13 13.44 23.88
C LYS A 18 30.76 13.65 24.49
N SER A 19 29.73 13.58 23.65
CA SER A 19 28.28 13.44 23.91
C SER A 19 27.41 14.60 23.39
N GLY A 20 27.46 14.92 22.11
CA GLY A 20 26.59 15.92 21.50
C GLY A 20 26.33 15.73 19.99
N SER A 21 26.92 14.68 19.41
CA SER A 21 27.00 14.58 17.94
C SER A 21 25.72 14.08 17.24
N GLU A 22 24.81 13.45 17.94
CA GLU A 22 23.60 12.92 17.30
C GLU A 22 22.44 13.94 17.22
N ARG A 23 22.29 14.80 18.21
CA ARG A 23 21.23 15.84 18.21
C ARG A 23 21.47 16.96 17.20
N SER A 24 22.73 17.31 16.94
CA SER A 24 23.06 18.35 15.94
C SER A 24 22.89 17.87 14.50
N SER A 25 23.08 16.59 14.23
CA SER A 25 22.87 16.01 12.89
C SER A 25 21.40 15.92 12.48
N TYR A 26 20.48 15.72 13.43
CA TYR A 26 19.05 15.74 13.16
C TYR A 26 18.50 17.16 12.93
N ALA A 27 18.94 18.14 13.70
CA ALA A 27 18.57 19.54 13.50
C ALA A 27 19.08 20.10 12.17
N MET A 28 20.29 19.71 11.76
CA MET A 28 20.90 20.15 10.48
C MET A 28 20.24 19.49 9.25
N ARG A 29 19.77 18.24 9.37
CA ARG A 29 18.97 17.57 8.31
C ARG A 29 17.56 18.15 8.17
N GLY A 30 16.93 18.54 9.27
CA GLY A 30 15.62 19.23 9.26
C GLY A 30 15.71 20.61 8.63
N ALA A 31 16.70 21.41 8.99
CA ALA A 31 16.91 22.74 8.43
C ALA A 31 17.24 22.71 6.93
N SER A 32 18.06 21.75 6.47
CA SER A 32 18.38 21.62 5.05
C SER A 32 17.18 21.13 4.22
N LYS A 33 16.30 20.28 4.78
CA LYS A 33 15.09 19.83 4.10
C LYS A 33 14.07 20.98 3.99
N SER A 34 13.86 21.76 5.02
CA SER A 34 13.00 22.94 5.02
C SER A 34 13.52 24.02 4.06
N MET A 35 14.83 24.27 4.05
CA MET A 35 15.45 25.23 3.14
C MET A 35 15.38 24.78 1.69
N LYS A 36 15.52 23.50 1.39
CA LYS A 36 15.34 22.97 0.06
C LYS A 36 13.89 23.12 -0.42
N VAL A 37 12.91 22.82 0.41
CA VAL A 37 11.48 23.01 0.11
C VAL A 37 11.19 24.50 -0.16
N SER A 38 11.77 25.41 0.61
CA SER A 38 11.60 26.86 0.38
C SER A 38 12.27 27.34 -0.92
N ILE A 39 13.43 26.81 -1.26
CA ILE A 39 14.11 27.13 -2.52
C ILE A 39 13.35 26.57 -3.72
N ASP A 40 12.86 25.34 -3.64
CA ASP A 40 12.06 24.70 -4.69
C ASP A 40 10.73 25.47 -4.90
N SER A 41 10.08 25.92 -3.81
CA SER A 41 8.86 26.73 -3.90
C SER A 41 9.11 28.14 -4.49
N LEU A 42 10.25 28.75 -4.18
CA LEU A 42 10.66 30.03 -4.77
C LEU A 42 10.98 29.88 -6.27
N ALA A 43 11.65 28.81 -6.66
CA ALA A 43 11.94 28.51 -8.05
C ALA A 43 10.68 28.27 -8.87
N GLU A 44 9.72 27.52 -8.30
CA GLU A 44 8.40 27.28 -8.91
C GLU A 44 7.59 28.56 -9.07
N ASN A 45 7.55 29.40 -8.03
CA ASN A 45 6.87 30.70 -8.11
C ASN A 45 7.52 31.64 -9.14
N SER A 46 8.86 31.64 -9.22
CA SER A 46 9.57 32.43 -10.23
C SER A 46 9.27 31.93 -11.65
N LYS A 47 9.19 30.61 -11.84
CA LYS A 47 8.81 30.02 -13.13
C LYS A 47 7.39 30.42 -13.55
N ARG A 48 6.43 30.39 -12.63
CA ARG A 48 5.04 30.81 -12.89
C ARG A 48 4.93 32.30 -13.24
N LEU A 49 5.68 33.15 -12.55
CA LEU A 49 5.76 34.55 -12.85
C LEU A 49 6.37 34.81 -14.25
N LEU A 50 7.36 34.03 -14.65
CA LEU A 50 7.95 34.09 -16.01
C LEU A 50 6.99 33.59 -17.10
N GLU A 51 6.08 32.69 -16.77
CA GLU A 51 5.01 32.18 -17.63
C GLU A 51 3.83 33.17 -17.73
N GLY A 52 3.90 34.34 -17.05
CA GLY A 52 2.86 35.39 -17.11
C GLY A 52 1.62 35.07 -16.28
N GLU A 53 1.69 34.09 -15.38
CA GLU A 53 0.57 33.74 -14.49
C GLU A 53 0.35 34.84 -13.44
N THR A 54 -0.83 35.44 -13.46
CA THR A 54 -1.21 36.47 -12.50
C THR A 54 -1.81 35.83 -11.24
N ILE A 55 -1.23 36.18 -10.07
CA ILE A 55 -1.79 35.75 -8.77
C ILE A 55 -2.88 36.71 -8.38
N ILE A 56 -4.10 36.25 -8.20
CA ILE A 56 -5.26 37.02 -7.78
C ILE A 56 -5.84 36.50 -6.48
N GLN A 57 -6.60 37.35 -5.78
CA GLN A 57 -7.35 36.94 -4.61
C GLN A 57 -8.77 36.59 -5.02
N ILE A 58 -9.23 35.39 -4.61
CA ILE A 58 -10.57 34.89 -4.93
C ILE A 58 -11.28 34.52 -3.63
N ASP A 59 -12.56 34.92 -3.56
CA ASP A 59 -13.42 34.52 -2.45
C ASP A 59 -13.63 33.01 -2.46
N THR A 60 -13.51 32.39 -1.30
CA THR A 60 -13.64 30.93 -1.16
C THR A 60 -15.04 30.41 -1.49
N ASP A 61 -16.08 31.24 -1.44
CA ASP A 61 -17.45 30.90 -1.79
C ASP A 61 -17.65 30.71 -3.30
N LEU A 62 -16.75 31.29 -4.12
CA LEU A 62 -16.73 31.12 -5.57
C LEU A 62 -15.95 29.89 -6.01
N ILE A 63 -15.39 29.11 -5.08
CA ILE A 63 -14.52 27.99 -5.39
C ILE A 63 -15.20 26.68 -5.06
N ASP A 64 -15.36 25.85 -6.07
CA ASP A 64 -15.89 24.49 -5.98
C ASP A 64 -14.76 23.46 -5.85
N VAL A 65 -15.05 22.34 -5.21
CA VAL A 65 -14.10 21.22 -5.11
C VAL A 65 -13.86 20.59 -6.48
N SER A 66 -12.70 19.96 -6.65
CA SER A 66 -12.41 19.15 -7.86
C SER A 66 -13.42 18.00 -7.96
N PHE A 67 -13.76 17.63 -9.18
CA PHE A 67 -14.55 16.42 -9.47
C PHE A 67 -13.81 15.12 -9.09
N ILE A 68 -12.54 15.21 -8.74
CA ILE A 68 -11.71 14.08 -8.33
C ILE A 68 -11.25 14.28 -6.91
N ASN A 69 -11.58 13.33 -6.04
CA ASN A 69 -11.08 13.27 -4.68
C ASN A 69 -9.75 12.50 -4.66
N ASP A 70 -8.70 13.09 -4.10
CA ASP A 70 -7.33 12.57 -4.17
C ASP A 70 -6.83 11.97 -2.84
N ARG A 71 -7.59 12.09 -1.74
CA ARG A 71 -7.15 11.63 -0.41
C ARG A 71 -8.24 10.94 0.39
N LEU A 72 -7.84 9.92 1.12
CA LEU A 72 -8.58 9.37 2.24
C LEU A 72 -8.53 10.39 3.40
N SER A 73 -9.69 10.86 3.85
CA SER A 73 -9.84 11.85 4.91
C SER A 73 -9.16 11.39 6.20
N GLY A 74 -8.49 12.28 6.93
CA GLY A 74 -8.00 11.95 8.27
C GLY A 74 -6.71 12.62 8.73
N ASP A 75 -6.35 13.80 8.24
CA ASP A 75 -5.16 14.51 8.73
C ASP A 75 -5.57 15.83 9.41
N ASP A 76 -6.33 15.71 10.51
CA ASP A 76 -6.86 16.88 11.24
C ASP A 76 -5.73 17.65 11.95
N ASP A 77 -4.73 16.96 12.50
CA ASP A 77 -3.57 17.59 13.15
C ASP A 77 -2.80 18.50 12.18
N ALA A 78 -2.50 17.98 10.98
CA ALA A 78 -1.83 18.76 9.95
C ALA A 78 -2.73 19.85 9.33
N PHE A 79 -4.05 19.78 9.49
CA PHE A 79 -4.95 20.86 9.12
C PHE A 79 -4.86 22.02 10.10
N ASP A 80 -4.85 21.76 11.40
CA ASP A 80 -4.75 22.80 12.45
C ASP A 80 -3.38 23.48 12.47
N GLU A 81 -2.31 22.73 12.20
CA GLU A 81 -0.97 23.28 12.02
C GLU A 81 -0.92 24.24 10.82
N LEU A 82 -1.47 23.83 9.67
CA LEU A 82 -1.55 24.66 8.47
C LEU A 82 -2.43 25.90 8.71
N LYS A 83 -3.55 25.74 9.43
CA LYS A 83 -4.45 26.84 9.76
C LYS A 83 -3.76 27.89 10.64
N SER A 84 -3.02 27.45 11.64
CA SER A 84 -2.25 28.32 12.52
C SER A 84 -1.15 29.06 11.76
N SER A 85 -0.45 28.38 10.86
CA SER A 85 0.57 28.97 10.00
C SER A 85 0.00 30.03 9.06
N ILE A 86 -1.10 29.74 8.35
CA ILE A 86 -1.75 30.70 7.44
C ILE A 86 -2.38 31.87 8.21
N ALA A 87 -2.89 31.63 9.42
CA ALA A 87 -3.42 32.70 10.25
C ALA A 87 -2.33 33.72 10.67
N ALA A 88 -1.13 33.23 10.99
CA ALA A 88 0.00 34.03 11.47
C ALA A 88 0.77 34.71 10.33
N SER A 89 1.09 33.98 9.26
CA SER A 89 2.04 34.44 8.22
C SER A 89 1.37 34.70 6.85
N GLY A 90 0.08 34.36 6.73
CA GLY A 90 -0.61 34.42 5.44
C GLY A 90 -0.35 33.20 4.56
N GLN A 91 -0.87 33.22 3.35
CA GLN A 91 -0.70 32.17 2.37
C GLN A 91 0.52 32.46 1.47
N ASP A 92 1.58 31.67 1.58
CA ASP A 92 2.80 31.85 0.79
C ASP A 92 2.65 31.34 -0.65
N THR A 93 2.16 30.11 -0.82
CA THR A 93 2.03 29.46 -2.12
C THR A 93 0.59 29.58 -2.62
N PRO A 94 0.35 30.12 -3.83
CA PRO A 94 -0.99 30.19 -4.40
C PRO A 94 -1.55 28.78 -4.69
N VAL A 95 -2.88 28.68 -4.73
CA VAL A 95 -3.58 27.50 -5.23
C VAL A 95 -3.74 27.59 -6.74
N LEU A 96 -3.90 26.47 -7.44
CA LEU A 96 -4.26 26.45 -8.85
C LEU A 96 -5.77 26.22 -8.99
N LEU A 97 -6.41 27.12 -9.69
CA LEU A 97 -7.83 27.04 -10.05
C LEU A 97 -7.99 27.05 -11.57
N ARG A 98 -9.11 26.54 -12.04
CA ARG A 98 -9.59 26.75 -13.41
C ARG A 98 -10.99 27.38 -13.38
N PRO A 99 -11.43 28.05 -14.45
CA PRO A 99 -12.84 28.40 -14.58
C PRO A 99 -13.72 27.15 -14.46
N HIS A 100 -14.86 27.29 -13.78
CA HIS A 100 -15.81 26.18 -13.68
C HIS A 100 -16.45 25.92 -15.05
N PRO A 101 -16.45 24.67 -15.57
CA PRO A 101 -16.88 24.38 -16.93
C PRO A 101 -18.39 24.69 -17.16
N GLU A 102 -19.20 24.56 -16.11
CA GLU A 102 -20.67 24.70 -16.21
C GLU A 102 -21.21 25.95 -15.51
N ALA A 103 -20.43 26.62 -14.65
CA ALA A 103 -20.89 27.75 -13.85
C ALA A 103 -20.02 28.99 -14.06
N SER A 104 -20.55 29.92 -14.87
CA SER A 104 -19.86 31.20 -15.14
C SER A 104 -19.59 31.99 -13.85
N GLY A 105 -18.39 32.54 -13.73
CA GLY A 105 -17.96 33.32 -12.58
C GLY A 105 -17.55 32.47 -11.35
N ARG A 106 -17.56 31.16 -11.46
CA ARG A 106 -17.05 30.23 -10.43
C ARG A 106 -15.76 29.56 -10.89
N TYR A 107 -15.07 29.00 -9.95
CA TYR A 107 -13.79 28.33 -10.17
C TYR A 107 -13.80 26.91 -9.58
N MET A 108 -12.98 26.04 -10.14
CA MET A 108 -12.78 24.68 -9.65
C MET A 108 -11.33 24.49 -9.21
N ILE A 109 -11.12 23.84 -8.07
CA ILE A 109 -9.77 23.59 -7.55
C ILE A 109 -9.09 22.53 -8.41
N VAL A 110 -7.88 22.82 -8.90
CA VAL A 110 -6.99 21.83 -9.52
C VAL A 110 -6.08 21.24 -8.46
N PHE A 111 -5.39 22.08 -7.69
CA PHE A 111 -4.65 21.64 -6.49
C PHE A 111 -4.61 22.74 -5.41
N GLY A 112 -4.29 22.31 -4.17
CA GLY A 112 -4.28 23.19 -3.00
C GLY A 112 -5.55 23.13 -2.15
N HIS A 113 -6.31 22.03 -2.20
CA HIS A 113 -7.57 21.80 -1.49
C HIS A 113 -7.49 22.16 0.01
N ARG A 114 -6.39 21.76 0.70
CA ARG A 114 -6.19 22.09 2.14
C ARG A 114 -6.11 23.59 2.38
N ARG A 115 -5.41 24.35 1.52
CA ARG A 115 -5.30 25.81 1.64
C ARG A 115 -6.64 26.49 1.44
N VAL A 116 -7.44 26.04 0.49
CA VAL A 116 -8.81 26.55 0.29
C VAL A 116 -9.69 26.25 1.50
N ARG A 117 -9.63 25.03 2.06
CA ARG A 117 -10.36 24.69 3.31
C ARG A 117 -9.94 25.60 4.48
N VAL A 118 -8.64 25.82 4.66
CA VAL A 118 -8.12 26.71 5.70
C VAL A 118 -8.56 28.15 5.47
N ALA A 119 -8.45 28.68 4.25
CA ALA A 119 -8.89 30.02 3.92
C ALA A 119 -10.39 30.21 4.21
N ARG A 120 -11.22 29.21 3.84
CA ARG A 120 -12.65 29.18 4.16
C ARG A 120 -12.91 29.18 5.68
N ALA A 121 -12.17 28.36 6.45
CA ALA A 121 -12.28 28.33 7.91
C ALA A 121 -11.81 29.62 8.60
N LEU A 122 -10.95 30.40 7.94
CA LEU A 122 -10.49 31.71 8.40
C LEU A 122 -11.32 32.87 7.86
N ALA A 123 -12.35 32.62 7.04
CA ALA A 123 -13.16 33.63 6.33
C ALA A 123 -12.27 34.65 5.56
N ARG A 124 -11.24 34.16 4.89
CA ARG A 124 -10.30 34.98 4.10
C ARG A 124 -10.31 34.55 2.63
N PRO A 125 -10.11 35.48 1.68
CA PRO A 125 -9.88 35.13 0.29
C PRO A 125 -8.59 34.32 0.15
N VAL A 126 -8.54 33.47 -0.88
CA VAL A 126 -7.39 32.63 -1.20
C VAL A 126 -6.57 33.25 -2.32
N ARG A 127 -5.24 33.22 -2.20
CA ARG A 127 -4.33 33.57 -3.31
C ARG A 127 -4.32 32.43 -4.30
N ALA A 128 -4.65 32.72 -5.54
CA ALA A 128 -4.83 31.73 -6.60
C ALA A 128 -4.20 32.17 -7.91
N VAL A 129 -3.73 31.20 -8.68
CA VAL A 129 -3.49 31.31 -10.11
C VAL A 129 -4.70 30.67 -10.80
N VAL A 130 -5.28 31.39 -11.76
CA VAL A 130 -6.36 30.85 -12.61
C VAL A 130 -5.79 30.51 -13.97
N LYS A 131 -5.93 29.24 -14.36
CA LYS A 131 -5.48 28.75 -15.66
C LYS A 131 -6.65 28.09 -16.38
N ASP A 132 -6.89 28.51 -17.60
CA ASP A 132 -7.87 27.85 -18.45
C ASP A 132 -7.30 26.49 -18.90
N MET A 133 -8.04 25.43 -18.65
CA MET A 133 -7.64 24.06 -18.96
C MET A 133 -8.85 23.14 -19.07
N ASP A 134 -8.76 22.17 -19.95
CA ASP A 134 -9.74 21.09 -20.07
C ASP A 134 -9.63 20.06 -18.92
N ASP A 135 -10.52 19.07 -18.90
CA ASP A 135 -10.56 18.04 -17.88
C ASP A 135 -9.31 17.16 -17.90
N VAL A 136 -8.75 16.89 -19.07
CA VAL A 136 -7.53 16.07 -19.21
C VAL A 136 -6.33 16.80 -18.62
N ALA A 137 -6.15 18.09 -18.97
CA ALA A 137 -5.08 18.90 -18.41
C ALA A 137 -5.22 19.08 -16.89
N HIS A 138 -6.47 19.22 -16.38
CA HIS A 138 -6.74 19.25 -14.95
C HIS A 138 -6.28 17.97 -14.26
N VAL A 139 -6.68 16.81 -14.78
CA VAL A 139 -6.30 15.48 -14.25
C VAL A 139 -4.78 15.31 -14.23
N LEU A 140 -4.11 15.67 -15.31
CA LEU A 140 -2.66 15.58 -15.42
C LEU A 140 -1.96 16.50 -14.40
N ALA A 141 -2.41 17.75 -14.27
CA ALA A 141 -1.85 18.71 -13.33
C ALA A 141 -2.04 18.24 -11.87
N GLN A 142 -3.22 17.75 -11.52
CA GLN A 142 -3.52 17.21 -10.19
C GLN A 142 -2.69 15.95 -9.89
N GLY A 143 -2.61 15.02 -10.85
CA GLY A 143 -1.84 13.79 -10.71
C GLY A 143 -0.35 14.04 -10.56
N GLN A 144 0.21 14.96 -11.37
CA GLN A 144 1.62 15.32 -11.28
C GLN A 144 1.98 16.01 -9.97
N GLU A 145 1.13 16.92 -9.48
CA GLU A 145 1.31 17.56 -8.18
C GLU A 145 1.28 16.53 -7.05
N ASN A 146 0.33 15.61 -7.07
CA ASN A 146 0.22 14.54 -6.10
C ASN A 146 1.39 13.57 -6.16
N THR A 147 1.90 13.26 -7.35
CA THR A 147 3.05 12.37 -7.52
C THR A 147 4.36 13.04 -7.08
N ALA A 148 4.49 14.34 -7.30
CA ALA A 148 5.64 15.13 -6.83
C ALA A 148 5.71 15.22 -5.30
N ARG A 149 4.57 15.11 -4.62
CA ARG A 149 4.52 14.87 -3.19
C ARG A 149 4.80 13.40 -2.94
N ALA A 150 6.01 13.04 -2.50
CA ALA A 150 6.46 11.68 -2.21
C ALA A 150 5.61 10.89 -1.16
N ASP A 151 4.41 11.36 -0.81
CA ASP A 151 3.64 10.94 0.36
C ASP A 151 2.39 10.09 0.07
N LEU A 152 1.98 9.90 -1.19
CA LEU A 152 0.81 9.05 -1.47
C LEU A 152 1.14 7.57 -1.33
N SER A 153 0.38 6.89 -0.50
CA SER A 153 0.44 5.44 -0.35
C SER A 153 -0.03 4.71 -1.62
N PHE A 154 0.22 3.41 -1.67
CA PHE A 154 -0.24 2.57 -2.78
C PHE A 154 -1.76 2.61 -2.93
N ILE A 155 -2.50 2.55 -1.82
CA ILE A 155 -3.98 2.52 -1.87
C ILE A 155 -4.59 3.86 -2.27
N GLU A 156 -4.00 4.99 -1.84
CA GLU A 156 -4.43 6.32 -2.28
C GLU A 156 -4.27 6.49 -3.79
N LYS A 157 -3.12 6.06 -4.34
CA LYS A 157 -2.91 6.03 -5.80
C LYS A 157 -3.90 5.12 -6.52
N ALA A 158 -4.23 3.97 -5.93
CA ALA A 158 -5.19 3.02 -6.50
C ALA A 158 -6.62 3.58 -6.52
N LEU A 159 -7.05 4.26 -5.45
CA LEU A 159 -8.34 4.94 -5.41
C LEU A 159 -8.39 6.12 -6.38
N PHE A 160 -7.33 6.92 -6.45
CA PHE A 160 -7.24 8.01 -7.41
C PHE A 160 -7.35 7.49 -8.85
N ALA A 161 -6.64 6.41 -9.19
CA ALA A 161 -6.76 5.75 -10.49
C ALA A 161 -8.18 5.25 -10.79
N LYS A 162 -8.84 4.64 -9.79
CA LYS A 162 -10.24 4.18 -9.89
C LYS A 162 -11.18 5.37 -10.14
N ASN A 163 -11.02 6.45 -9.40
CA ASN A 163 -11.85 7.65 -9.56
C ASN A 163 -11.68 8.27 -10.95
N LEU A 164 -10.45 8.39 -11.45
CA LEU A 164 -10.20 8.85 -12.81
C LEU A 164 -10.90 7.97 -13.86
N ARG A 165 -10.81 6.66 -13.71
CA ARG A 165 -11.49 5.71 -14.61
C ARG A 165 -13.02 5.82 -14.56
N ASN A 166 -13.58 6.02 -13.38
CA ASN A 166 -15.03 6.21 -13.18
C ASN A 166 -15.52 7.53 -13.83
N HIS A 167 -14.66 8.56 -13.92
CA HIS A 167 -14.93 9.81 -14.63
C HIS A 167 -14.60 9.74 -16.14
N GLY A 168 -14.43 8.53 -16.68
CA GLY A 168 -14.27 8.33 -18.13
C GLY A 168 -12.86 8.56 -18.66
N GLN A 169 -11.87 8.85 -17.81
CA GLN A 169 -10.51 9.09 -18.29
C GLN A 169 -9.88 7.79 -18.83
N ASP A 170 -9.17 7.88 -19.95
CA ASP A 170 -8.50 6.74 -20.55
C ASP A 170 -7.32 6.23 -19.71
N LYS A 171 -6.98 4.94 -19.89
CA LYS A 171 -5.88 4.32 -19.14
C LYS A 171 -4.56 5.03 -19.34
N ASP A 172 -4.30 5.52 -20.53
CA ASP A 172 -3.05 6.21 -20.89
C ASP A 172 -2.94 7.55 -20.15
N ILE A 173 -4.05 8.30 -20.02
CA ILE A 173 -4.12 9.52 -19.24
C ILE A 173 -3.85 9.23 -17.76
N VAL A 174 -4.46 8.17 -17.21
CA VAL A 174 -4.26 7.77 -15.82
C VAL A 174 -2.80 7.35 -15.56
N GLN A 175 -2.18 6.62 -16.49
CA GLN A 175 -0.76 6.27 -16.40
C GLN A 175 0.15 7.50 -16.39
N GLN A 176 -0.12 8.46 -17.26
CA GLN A 176 0.62 9.71 -17.32
C GLN A 176 0.46 10.54 -16.06
N ALA A 177 -0.78 10.68 -15.55
CA ALA A 177 -1.09 11.44 -14.34
C ALA A 177 -0.37 10.87 -13.11
N LEU A 178 -0.30 9.53 -12.98
CA LEU A 178 0.34 8.85 -11.86
C LEU A 178 1.82 8.53 -12.09
N THR A 179 2.33 8.74 -13.30
CA THR A 179 3.69 8.38 -13.71
C THR A 179 4.00 6.89 -13.43
N ILE A 180 3.11 6.01 -13.87
CA ILE A 180 3.18 4.55 -13.67
C ILE A 180 3.00 3.79 -14.98
N ASP A 181 3.46 2.53 -14.99
CA ASP A 181 3.23 1.62 -16.12
C ASP A 181 1.82 0.97 -16.08
N GLY A 182 1.40 0.42 -17.23
CA GLY A 182 0.07 -0.19 -17.38
C GLY A 182 -0.12 -1.45 -16.51
N THR A 183 0.96 -2.16 -16.17
CA THR A 183 0.91 -3.34 -15.30
C THR A 183 0.56 -2.93 -13.87
N LEU A 184 1.24 -1.90 -13.37
CA LEU A 184 0.99 -1.35 -12.03
C LEU A 184 -0.41 -0.74 -11.96
N LEU A 185 -0.84 0.02 -12.99
CA LEU A 185 -2.20 0.55 -13.07
C LEU A 185 -3.25 -0.56 -12.98
N SER A 186 -3.08 -1.64 -13.75
CA SER A 186 -4.02 -2.77 -13.74
C SER A 186 -4.13 -3.43 -12.36
N ARG A 187 -3.01 -3.56 -11.64
CA ARG A 187 -2.98 -4.08 -10.27
C ARG A 187 -3.69 -3.14 -9.29
N MET A 188 -3.42 -1.84 -9.37
CA MET A 188 -4.08 -0.82 -8.56
C MET A 188 -5.60 -0.83 -8.74
N LEU A 189 -6.06 -0.82 -9.99
CA LEU A 189 -7.49 -0.89 -10.31
C LEU A 189 -8.12 -2.19 -9.81
N SER A 190 -7.40 -3.31 -9.91
CA SER A 190 -7.88 -4.59 -9.40
C SER A 190 -8.02 -4.59 -7.88
N VAL A 191 -7.08 -3.99 -7.15
CA VAL A 191 -7.17 -3.85 -5.68
C VAL A 191 -8.34 -2.96 -5.31
N ALA A 192 -8.39 -1.74 -5.84
CA ALA A 192 -9.44 -0.76 -5.53
C ALA A 192 -10.84 -1.18 -5.99
N GLY A 193 -10.93 -2.07 -6.99
CA GLY A 193 -12.21 -2.61 -7.47
C GLY A 193 -12.70 -3.85 -6.71
N THR A 194 -11.81 -4.57 -6.04
CA THR A 194 -12.15 -5.82 -5.34
C THR A 194 -12.33 -5.61 -3.84
N VAL A 195 -11.47 -4.81 -3.22
CA VAL A 195 -11.59 -4.47 -1.79
C VAL A 195 -12.76 -3.50 -1.62
N PRO A 196 -13.73 -3.79 -0.75
CA PRO A 196 -14.85 -2.88 -0.48
C PRO A 196 -14.35 -1.50 -0.03
N GLU A 197 -14.96 -0.45 -0.57
CA GLU A 197 -14.53 0.93 -0.38
C GLU A 197 -14.57 1.34 1.09
N HIS A 198 -15.62 0.97 1.82
CA HIS A 198 -15.75 1.23 3.26
C HIS A 198 -14.62 0.62 4.10
N LEU A 199 -14.04 -0.53 3.67
CA LEU A 199 -12.88 -1.13 4.33
C LEU A 199 -11.61 -0.31 4.07
N ILE A 200 -11.44 0.18 2.84
CA ILE A 200 -10.30 1.04 2.49
C ILE A 200 -10.38 2.36 3.26
N GLU A 201 -11.57 2.96 3.35
CA GLU A 201 -11.80 4.19 4.11
C GLU A 201 -11.52 4.01 5.60
N ALA A 202 -12.00 2.92 6.19
CA ALA A 202 -11.77 2.61 7.59
C ALA A 202 -10.30 2.32 7.93
N ILE A 203 -9.56 1.68 7.02
CA ILE A 203 -8.12 1.45 7.14
C ILE A 203 -7.36 2.78 7.04
N GLY A 204 -7.72 3.61 6.06
CA GLY A 204 -7.00 4.83 5.74
C GLY A 204 -5.78 4.61 4.84
N PRO A 205 -4.82 5.55 4.79
CA PRO A 205 -3.73 5.55 3.81
C PRO A 205 -2.72 4.41 3.95
N ALA A 206 -2.53 3.82 5.11
CA ALA A 206 -1.62 2.69 5.37
C ALA A 206 -0.27 2.83 4.62
N LYS A 207 0.48 3.88 4.93
CA LYS A 207 1.66 4.33 4.16
C LYS A 207 2.79 3.30 4.12
N GLN A 208 2.92 2.46 5.14
CA GLN A 208 3.95 1.41 5.21
C GLN A 208 3.50 0.12 4.49
N VAL A 209 2.24 0.04 4.08
CA VAL A 209 1.68 -1.13 3.42
C VAL A 209 1.91 -1.05 1.91
N GLY A 210 2.83 -1.87 1.42
CA GLY A 210 3.18 -1.93 0.01
C GLY A 210 2.16 -2.71 -0.83
N ARG A 211 2.37 -2.63 -2.17
CA ARG A 211 1.55 -3.28 -3.20
C ARG A 211 1.22 -4.74 -2.89
N ASP A 212 2.23 -5.55 -2.58
CA ASP A 212 2.07 -7.00 -2.47
C ASP A 212 1.14 -7.37 -1.30
N ARG A 213 1.19 -6.61 -0.20
CA ARG A 213 0.30 -6.78 0.95
C ARG A 213 -1.15 -6.44 0.61
N TRP A 214 -1.39 -5.37 -0.17
CA TRP A 214 -2.72 -5.03 -0.67
C TRP A 214 -3.24 -6.05 -1.67
N GLU A 215 -2.39 -6.62 -2.52
CA GLU A 215 -2.79 -7.72 -3.42
C GLU A 215 -3.16 -8.99 -2.64
N ASP A 216 -2.47 -9.30 -1.56
CA ASP A 216 -2.83 -10.43 -0.69
C ASP A 216 -4.13 -10.17 0.04
N PHE A 217 -4.33 -8.96 0.57
CA PHE A 217 -5.60 -8.57 1.19
C PHE A 217 -6.76 -8.64 0.20
N LYS A 218 -6.58 -8.18 -1.04
CA LYS A 218 -7.56 -8.33 -2.12
C LYS A 218 -7.97 -9.80 -2.32
N LYS A 219 -7.02 -10.73 -2.32
CA LYS A 219 -7.33 -12.17 -2.48
C LYS A 219 -8.25 -12.67 -1.35
N LEU A 220 -8.03 -12.20 -0.12
CA LEU A 220 -8.90 -12.53 1.01
C LEU A 220 -10.32 -11.95 0.82
N MET A 221 -10.44 -10.73 0.28
CA MET A 221 -11.70 -10.03 0.07
C MET A 221 -12.56 -10.60 -1.07
N THR A 222 -12.05 -11.51 -1.89
CA THR A 222 -12.87 -12.23 -2.88
C THR A 222 -13.93 -13.12 -2.24
N GLU A 223 -13.70 -13.58 -1.02
CA GLU A 223 -14.62 -14.43 -0.27
C GLU A 223 -15.59 -13.59 0.57
N LYS A 224 -16.89 -13.69 0.30
CA LYS A 224 -17.93 -12.94 1.05
C LYS A 224 -17.90 -13.16 2.56
N ALA A 225 -17.48 -14.35 3.00
CA ALA A 225 -17.32 -14.65 4.43
C ALA A 225 -16.24 -13.80 5.08
N ASN A 226 -15.15 -13.54 4.35
CA ASN A 226 -14.03 -12.73 4.81
C ASN A 226 -14.41 -11.24 4.89
N VAL A 227 -15.20 -10.74 3.94
CA VAL A 227 -15.74 -9.38 4.01
C VAL A 227 -16.59 -9.20 5.27
N LYS A 228 -17.51 -10.14 5.57
CA LYS A 228 -18.31 -10.10 6.80
C LYS A 228 -17.45 -10.23 8.08
N ALA A 229 -16.33 -10.94 8.01
CA ALA A 229 -15.40 -11.02 9.13
C ALA A 229 -14.68 -9.68 9.32
N ALA A 230 -14.25 -9.02 8.24
CA ALA A 230 -13.68 -7.69 8.28
C ALA A 230 -14.65 -6.66 8.88
N ASP A 231 -15.93 -6.66 8.44
CA ASP A 231 -16.97 -5.77 9.00
C ASP A 231 -17.13 -5.92 10.51
N ARG A 232 -17.06 -7.15 11.02
CA ARG A 232 -17.12 -7.40 12.47
C ARG A 232 -15.91 -6.85 13.22
N ILE A 233 -14.75 -6.89 12.59
CA ILE A 233 -13.51 -6.35 13.17
C ILE A 233 -13.59 -4.82 13.21
N LEU A 234 -14.11 -4.17 12.17
CA LEU A 234 -14.35 -2.73 12.16
C LEU A 234 -15.27 -2.28 13.32
N ALA A 235 -16.29 -3.09 13.63
CA ALA A 235 -17.23 -2.82 14.71
C ALA A 235 -16.66 -3.07 16.11
N THR A 236 -15.37 -3.43 16.25
CA THR A 236 -14.75 -3.68 17.56
C THR A 236 -14.36 -2.34 18.20
N ASP A 237 -14.69 -2.16 19.46
CA ASP A 237 -14.36 -0.96 20.23
C ASP A 237 -12.86 -0.64 20.15
N GLY A 238 -12.53 0.62 19.89
CA GLY A 238 -11.16 1.10 19.81
C GLY A 238 -10.47 0.90 18.47
N PHE A 239 -11.11 0.25 17.47
CA PHE A 239 -10.51 0.10 16.16
C PHE A 239 -10.25 1.45 15.47
N ASP A 240 -11.17 2.39 15.59
CA ASP A 240 -11.05 3.72 14.96
C ASP A 240 -9.91 4.55 15.53
N GLN A 241 -9.47 4.27 16.76
CA GLN A 241 -8.38 4.98 17.44
C GLN A 241 -6.99 4.50 17.02
N LEU A 242 -6.90 3.39 16.29
CA LEU A 242 -5.63 2.84 15.82
C LEU A 242 -5.09 3.64 14.63
N ASP A 243 -3.78 3.63 14.47
CA ASP A 243 -3.16 4.16 13.27
C ASP A 243 -3.47 3.29 12.04
N SER A 244 -3.38 3.88 10.87
CA SER A 244 -3.79 3.27 9.61
C SER A 244 -3.02 1.98 9.27
N ASP A 245 -1.72 1.94 9.54
CA ASP A 245 -0.89 0.76 9.27
C ASP A 245 -1.29 -0.41 10.20
N THR A 246 -1.52 -0.12 11.48
CA THR A 246 -2.00 -1.09 12.48
C THR A 246 -3.40 -1.60 12.13
N LYS A 247 -4.32 -0.74 11.69
CA LYS A 247 -5.65 -1.13 11.19
C LYS A 247 -5.55 -2.17 10.08
N PHE A 248 -4.69 -1.92 9.10
CA PHE A 248 -4.45 -2.86 8.01
C PHE A 248 -3.93 -4.21 8.53
N GLU A 249 -2.92 -4.20 9.41
CA GLU A 249 -2.30 -5.42 9.95
C GLU A 249 -3.31 -6.28 10.71
N ILE A 250 -4.15 -5.66 11.54
CA ILE A 250 -5.19 -6.35 12.31
C ILE A 250 -6.23 -6.97 11.37
N LEU A 251 -6.72 -6.21 10.40
CA LEU A 251 -7.70 -6.72 9.43
C LEU A 251 -7.12 -7.87 8.63
N HIS A 252 -5.92 -7.68 8.06
CA HIS A 252 -5.27 -8.71 7.25
C HIS A 252 -5.04 -10.00 8.05
N SER A 253 -4.47 -9.91 9.26
CA SER A 253 -4.16 -11.10 10.07
C SER A 253 -5.41 -11.83 10.55
N LYS A 254 -6.36 -11.12 11.14
CA LYS A 254 -7.59 -11.73 11.68
C LYS A 254 -8.48 -12.32 10.59
N VAL A 255 -8.57 -11.66 9.42
CA VAL A 255 -9.32 -12.20 8.28
C VAL A 255 -8.61 -13.44 7.72
N ALA A 256 -7.29 -13.41 7.60
CA ALA A 256 -6.53 -14.57 7.17
C ALA A 256 -6.65 -15.76 8.14
N GLU A 257 -6.74 -15.50 9.45
CA GLU A 257 -7.02 -16.51 10.46
C GLU A 257 -8.45 -17.06 10.36
N ALA A 258 -9.44 -16.19 10.19
CA ALA A 258 -10.84 -16.58 10.00
C ALA A 258 -11.05 -17.38 8.70
N GLY A 259 -10.33 -17.04 7.64
CA GLY A 259 -10.31 -17.79 6.37
C GLY A 259 -9.56 -19.13 6.48
N ARG A 260 -8.69 -19.28 7.47
CA ARG A 260 -8.11 -20.54 7.91
C ARG A 260 -9.06 -21.32 8.83
N VAL A 261 -10.39 -21.23 8.60
CA VAL A 261 -11.28 -22.26 9.12
C VAL A 261 -10.57 -23.56 8.78
N PRO A 262 -10.19 -24.41 9.76
CA PRO A 262 -9.62 -25.68 9.43
C PRO A 262 -10.62 -26.24 8.42
N LYS A 263 -10.22 -26.43 7.17
CA LYS A 263 -11.00 -27.24 6.26
C LYS A 263 -11.28 -28.43 7.12
N ARG A 264 -12.51 -28.54 7.65
CA ARG A 264 -13.02 -29.76 8.20
C ARG A 264 -12.65 -30.71 7.09
N ARG A 265 -11.49 -31.33 7.23
CA ARG A 265 -11.15 -32.45 6.41
C ARG A 265 -12.40 -33.27 6.53
N SER A 266 -13.25 -33.21 5.50
CA SER A 266 -14.24 -34.24 5.36
C SER A 266 -13.38 -35.47 5.59
N ALA A 267 -13.62 -36.10 6.69
CA ALA A 267 -12.95 -37.32 7.02
C ALA A 267 -13.43 -38.33 5.96
N LYS A 268 -12.87 -38.20 4.74
CA LYS A 268 -12.62 -39.37 3.95
C LYS A 268 -11.76 -40.18 4.88
N ALA A 269 -12.39 -41.22 5.46
CA ALA A 269 -11.77 -42.17 6.34
C ALA A 269 -10.35 -42.38 5.85
N ALA A 270 -9.36 -41.96 6.64
CA ALA A 270 -7.96 -42.16 6.28
C ALA A 270 -7.85 -43.64 5.95
N PRO A 271 -7.43 -44.03 4.74
CA PRO A 271 -7.34 -45.42 4.39
C PRO A 271 -6.49 -46.06 5.49
N ALA A 272 -7.00 -47.12 6.07
CA ALA A 272 -6.42 -47.76 7.26
C ALA A 272 -4.95 -48.05 6.97
N LYS A 273 -4.07 -47.33 7.64
CA LYS A 273 -2.63 -47.59 7.59
C LYS A 273 -2.43 -48.95 8.28
N ARG A 274 -2.09 -49.97 7.49
CA ARG A 274 -1.70 -51.25 8.02
C ARG A 274 -0.25 -51.15 8.47
N THR A 275 -0.02 -51.45 9.74
CA THR A 275 1.34 -51.62 10.27
C THR A 275 1.77 -53.06 10.10
N TRP A 276 2.97 -53.28 9.61
CA TRP A 276 3.57 -54.59 9.45
C TRP A 276 4.92 -54.62 10.17
N THR A 277 5.23 -55.73 10.85
CA THR A 277 6.47 -55.89 11.56
C THR A 277 7.03 -57.29 11.30
N ALA A 278 8.30 -57.38 10.91
CA ALA A 278 8.97 -58.66 10.67
C ALA A 278 10.36 -58.70 11.36
N GLY A 279 10.96 -59.88 11.37
CA GLY A 279 12.31 -60.09 11.91
C GLY A 279 12.44 -59.75 13.41
N LYS A 280 11.44 -60.13 14.25
CA LYS A 280 11.41 -59.75 15.68
C LYS A 280 11.55 -58.26 15.94
N GLY A 281 10.95 -57.43 15.08
CA GLY A 281 10.96 -55.98 15.21
C GLY A 281 12.12 -55.25 14.49
N ARG A 282 12.95 -55.99 13.74
CA ARG A 282 14.09 -55.43 12.96
C ARG A 282 13.62 -54.57 11.80
N ILE A 283 12.41 -54.85 11.25
CA ILE A 283 11.78 -54.02 10.22
C ILE A 283 10.36 -53.72 10.62
N LYS A 284 9.99 -52.43 10.53
CA LYS A 284 8.62 -51.93 10.69
C LYS A 284 8.21 -51.28 9.39
N GLY A 285 7.07 -51.66 8.83
CA GLY A 285 6.47 -51.10 7.64
C GLY A 285 5.13 -50.46 7.94
N VAL A 286 4.87 -49.33 7.37
CA VAL A 286 3.56 -48.69 7.33
C VAL A 286 3.10 -48.66 5.88
N VAL A 287 1.99 -49.32 5.62
CA VAL A 287 1.43 -49.48 4.28
C VAL A 287 0.15 -48.70 4.20
N GLY A 288 -0.01 -47.89 3.17
CA GLY A 288 -1.19 -47.07 2.98
C GLY A 288 -1.45 -46.71 1.50
N ARG A 289 -2.73 -46.62 1.16
CA ARG A 289 -3.18 -46.17 -0.18
C ARG A 289 -3.49 -44.69 -0.17
N ALA A 290 -2.92 -43.92 -1.10
CA ALA A 290 -3.21 -42.51 -1.31
C ALA A 290 -3.69 -42.29 -2.76
N GLY A 291 -5.01 -42.26 -2.96
CA GLY A 291 -5.60 -42.19 -4.30
C GLY A 291 -5.25 -43.41 -5.15
N ARG A 292 -4.51 -43.19 -6.26
CA ARG A 292 -4.00 -44.28 -7.14
C ARG A 292 -2.62 -44.79 -6.69
N ALA A 293 -1.97 -44.14 -5.74
CA ALA A 293 -0.66 -44.55 -5.26
C ALA A 293 -0.80 -45.46 -4.02
N TYR A 294 0.08 -46.46 -3.93
CA TYR A 294 0.24 -47.36 -2.80
C TYR A 294 1.63 -47.13 -2.21
N ASN A 295 1.69 -46.67 -0.99
CA ASN A 295 2.93 -46.28 -0.33
C ASN A 295 3.33 -47.29 0.73
N ILE A 296 4.57 -47.75 0.69
CA ILE A 296 5.20 -48.60 1.69
C ILE A 296 6.33 -47.75 2.30
N SER A 297 6.23 -47.50 3.59
CA SER A 297 7.27 -46.79 4.35
C SER A 297 7.93 -47.76 5.29
N LEU A 298 9.22 -48.01 5.14
CA LEU A 298 10.02 -48.90 5.97
C LEU A 298 10.84 -48.11 6.99
N THR A 299 10.80 -48.53 8.22
CA THR A 299 11.57 -47.88 9.32
C THR A 299 12.22 -48.99 10.18
N SER A 300 13.37 -48.73 10.74
CA SER A 300 14.16 -49.54 11.65
C SER A 300 15.57 -49.84 11.11
N LYS A 301 16.37 -50.58 11.85
CA LYS A 301 17.78 -50.86 11.57
C LYS A 301 18.06 -51.42 10.18
N ASP A 302 17.22 -52.33 9.68
CA ASP A 302 17.43 -53.06 8.43
C ASP A 302 16.60 -52.45 7.29
N SER A 303 16.03 -51.25 7.49
CA SER A 303 15.14 -50.64 6.47
C SER A 303 15.83 -50.25 5.17
N ALA A 304 17.09 -49.79 5.20
CA ALA A 304 17.84 -49.39 4.05
C ALA A 304 18.17 -50.61 3.19
N GLY A 305 18.79 -51.65 3.74
CA GLY A 305 19.14 -52.85 3.00
C GLY A 305 17.93 -53.63 2.45
N PHE A 306 16.81 -53.69 3.24
CA PHE A 306 15.59 -54.29 2.72
C PHE A 306 14.89 -53.44 1.66
N GLY A 307 15.00 -52.14 1.74
CA GLY A 307 14.50 -51.20 0.70
C GLY A 307 15.25 -51.36 -0.59
N GLU A 308 16.59 -51.47 -0.58
CA GLU A 308 17.44 -51.77 -1.72
C GLU A 308 17.07 -53.11 -2.34
N PHE A 309 17.02 -54.16 -1.53
CA PHE A 309 16.60 -55.48 -2.01
C PHE A 309 15.23 -55.48 -2.70
N LEU A 310 14.23 -54.77 -2.12
CA LEU A 310 12.92 -54.62 -2.77
C LEU A 310 13.03 -53.88 -4.12
N SER A 311 13.82 -52.83 -4.18
CA SER A 311 14.00 -52.02 -5.40
C SER A 311 14.65 -52.83 -6.53
N GLU A 312 15.63 -53.65 -6.21
CA GLU A 312 16.33 -54.50 -7.18
C GLU A 312 15.48 -55.68 -7.68
N ASN A 313 14.49 -56.11 -6.87
CA ASN A 313 13.65 -57.24 -7.19
C ASN A 313 12.20 -56.87 -7.60
N LEU A 314 11.91 -55.59 -7.86
CA LEU A 314 10.55 -55.14 -8.16
C LEU A 314 9.94 -55.83 -9.38
N ASP A 315 10.71 -56.05 -10.45
CA ASP A 315 10.25 -56.68 -11.67
C ASP A 315 9.86 -58.15 -11.42
N GLN A 316 10.69 -58.85 -10.63
CA GLN A 316 10.40 -60.25 -10.27
C GLN A 316 9.18 -60.36 -9.38
N LEU A 317 9.08 -59.48 -8.35
CA LEU A 317 7.93 -59.45 -7.44
C LEU A 317 6.62 -59.13 -8.18
N TYR A 318 6.69 -58.28 -9.22
CA TYR A 318 5.54 -57.99 -10.07
C TYR A 318 5.15 -59.16 -10.97
N ALA A 319 6.12 -59.89 -11.53
CA ALA A 319 5.88 -61.09 -12.31
C ALA A 319 5.23 -62.20 -11.47
N ASP A 320 5.75 -62.40 -10.25
CA ASP A 320 5.19 -63.36 -9.28
C ASP A 320 3.74 -62.99 -8.86
N TYR A 321 3.46 -61.72 -8.70
CA TYR A 321 2.11 -61.23 -8.42
C TYR A 321 1.14 -61.52 -9.59
N LEU A 322 1.57 -61.29 -10.84
CA LEU A 322 0.73 -61.60 -12.01
C LEU A 322 0.44 -63.10 -12.12
N ALA A 323 1.44 -63.96 -11.94
CA ALA A 323 1.26 -65.42 -11.96
C ALA A 323 0.24 -65.89 -10.89
N GLN A 324 0.33 -65.35 -9.65
CA GLN A 324 -0.63 -65.67 -8.60
C GLN A 324 -2.03 -65.16 -8.87
N SER A 325 -2.15 -63.99 -9.55
CA SER A 325 -3.46 -63.42 -9.88
C SER A 325 -4.17 -64.18 -10.99
N GLU A 326 -3.45 -64.84 -11.89
CA GLU A 326 -3.99 -65.68 -12.94
C GLU A 326 -4.47 -67.04 -12.38
N GLU A 327 -3.74 -67.63 -11.41
CA GLU A 327 -4.14 -68.88 -10.75
C GLU A 327 -5.43 -68.70 -9.92
N THR A 328 -5.66 -67.52 -9.37
CA THR A 328 -6.87 -67.22 -8.56
C THR A 328 -8.10 -66.84 -9.40
N SER A 329 -7.94 -66.65 -10.70
CA SER A 329 -9.02 -66.23 -11.62
C SER A 329 -9.59 -67.39 -12.43
N THR A 330 -9.16 -68.64 -12.17
CA THR A 330 -9.75 -69.82 -12.81
C THR A 330 -10.87 -70.37 -11.91
N PRO A 331 -12.15 -70.46 -12.39
CA PRO A 331 -13.31 -70.85 -11.61
C PRO A 331 -13.30 -72.31 -11.22
#